data_4cb9a403b7b89d679dd57211a5a8ab51
#
_entry.id   4cb9a403b7b89d679dd57211a5a8ab51
#
_cell.length_a   1.000
_cell.length_b   1.000
_cell.length_c   1.000
_cell.angle_alpha   90.00
_cell.angle_beta   90.00
_cell.angle_gamma   90.00
#
_symmetry.space_group_name_H-M   'P 1'
#
loop_
_entity.id
_entity.type
_entity.pdbx_description
1 polymer ?
#
loop_
_entity_poly.entity_id
_entity_poly.type
_entity_poly.pdbx_seq_one_letter_code
_entity_poly.pdbx_strand_id
1 'polypeptide(L)'
;MLVQDSLTKIIEDQTRRTLWEVKNVIDCIPNGLWNKIYGEMPLWKHVYHMLHSLDLWFINPRDLNYQEPSIHVKDLNNLDVTSEKRLVREDIEYYYNQIAEKIINYVNGLLDKELLEKPVNCEYAKFTLILAQYRHLHSHMGMIMGFIIDDTNQWPRVVGLEKEIPQGDYSKYF
;
A
#
# COMPACT_ATOMS: atom_id res chain seq x y z
N MET A 1 -2.31 36.50 0.73
CA MET A 1 -2.54 35.64 -0.46
C MET A 1 -2.68 34.24 0.06
N LEU A 2 -3.88 33.66 0.05
CA LEU A 2 -4.07 32.25 0.41
C LEU A 2 -3.32 31.45 -0.65
N VAL A 3 -2.32 30.68 -0.26
CA VAL A 3 -1.68 29.69 -1.13
C VAL A 3 -2.76 28.66 -1.41
N GLN A 4 -3.30 28.67 -2.61
CA GLN A 4 -4.25 27.65 -3.06
C GLN A 4 -3.43 26.36 -3.19
N ASP A 5 -3.73 25.36 -2.34
CA ASP A 5 -3.09 24.06 -2.44
C ASP A 5 -3.32 23.49 -3.83
N SER A 6 -2.25 23.07 -4.51
CA SER A 6 -2.39 22.37 -5.78
C SER A 6 -2.94 20.96 -5.54
N LEU A 7 -3.62 20.41 -6.54
CA LEU A 7 -4.16 19.04 -6.44
C LEU A 7 -3.04 18.01 -6.16
N THR A 8 -1.88 18.22 -6.76
CA THR A 8 -0.72 17.34 -6.55
C THR A 8 -0.19 17.40 -5.12
N LYS A 9 -0.27 18.56 -4.45
CA LYS A 9 0.10 18.68 -3.02
C LYS A 9 -0.89 17.95 -2.11
N ILE A 10 -2.18 18.02 -2.42
CA ILE A 10 -3.20 17.25 -1.71
C ILE A 10 -2.95 15.74 -1.90
N ILE A 11 -2.67 15.30 -3.12
CA ILE A 11 -2.35 13.91 -3.43
C ILE A 11 -1.09 13.46 -2.69
N GLU A 12 -0.05 14.29 -2.66
CA GLU A 12 1.19 13.99 -1.92
C GLU A 12 0.93 13.76 -0.43
N ASP A 13 0.18 14.67 0.23
CA ASP A 13 -0.17 14.53 1.65
C ASP A 13 -0.98 13.25 1.89
N GLN A 14 -2.01 12.98 1.09
CA GLN A 14 -2.84 11.79 1.23
C GLN A 14 -2.06 10.51 0.94
N THR A 15 -1.12 10.53 0.00
CA THR A 15 -0.24 9.40 -0.30
C THR A 15 0.66 9.09 0.90
N ARG A 16 1.27 10.11 1.51
CA ARG A 16 2.14 9.93 2.69
C ARG A 16 1.38 9.35 3.87
N ARG A 17 0.16 9.84 4.14
CA ARG A 17 -0.73 9.30 5.19
C ARG A 17 -1.07 7.84 4.93
N THR A 18 -1.49 7.54 3.72
CA THR A 18 -1.86 6.18 3.32
C THR A 18 -0.67 5.22 3.44
N LEU A 19 0.52 5.59 2.96
CA LEU A 19 1.71 4.76 3.08
C LEU A 19 2.11 4.56 4.55
N TRP A 20 2.02 5.60 5.37
CA TRP A 20 2.25 5.44 6.82
C TRP A 20 1.27 4.45 7.46
N GLU A 21 -0.02 4.51 7.10
CA GLU A 21 -1.03 3.57 7.62
C GLU A 21 -0.74 2.14 7.19
N VAL A 22 -0.34 1.92 5.94
CA VAL A 22 0.09 0.61 5.45
C VAL A 22 1.25 0.07 6.29
N LYS A 23 2.28 0.89 6.52
CA LYS A 23 3.42 0.48 7.36
C LYS A 23 2.99 0.15 8.77
N ASN A 24 2.15 1.00 9.37
CA ASN A 24 1.66 0.77 10.73
C ASN A 24 0.84 -0.52 10.84
N VAL A 25 -0.02 -0.82 9.86
CA VAL A 25 -0.79 -2.08 9.83
C VAL A 25 0.14 -3.29 9.74
N ILE A 26 1.16 -3.26 8.88
CA ILE A 26 2.17 -4.33 8.78
C ILE A 26 2.89 -4.50 10.12
N ASP A 27 3.29 -3.41 10.77
CA ASP A 27 3.99 -3.42 12.07
C ASP A 27 3.11 -3.89 13.23
N CYS A 28 1.80 -3.77 13.09
CA CYS A 28 0.83 -4.25 14.08
C CYS A 28 0.54 -5.74 13.98
N ILE A 29 0.96 -6.44 12.91
CA ILE A 29 0.77 -7.88 12.77
C ILE A 29 1.68 -8.60 13.78
N PRO A 30 1.15 -9.32 14.78
CA PRO A 30 1.98 -10.12 15.67
C PRO A 30 2.67 -11.27 14.91
N ASN A 31 3.87 -11.66 15.35
CA ASN A 31 4.61 -12.74 14.69
C ASN A 31 3.81 -14.07 14.64
N GLY A 32 3.01 -14.35 15.67
CA GLY A 32 2.16 -15.53 15.73
C GLY A 32 1.05 -15.55 14.66
N LEU A 33 0.64 -14.39 14.16
CA LEU A 33 -0.39 -14.28 13.14
C LEU A 33 0.15 -14.27 11.72
N TRP A 34 1.46 -14.10 11.52
CA TRP A 34 2.07 -13.97 10.20
C TRP A 34 1.70 -15.10 9.23
N ASN A 35 1.70 -16.32 9.74
CA ASN A 35 1.36 -17.53 8.98
C ASN A 35 -0.06 -18.05 9.25
N LYS A 36 -0.87 -17.36 10.05
CA LYS A 36 -2.24 -17.75 10.33
C LYS A 36 -3.07 -17.62 9.06
N ILE A 37 -3.95 -18.63 8.84
CA ILE A 37 -4.78 -18.70 7.65
C ILE A 37 -6.06 -17.89 7.85
N TYR A 38 -6.36 -17.01 6.91
CA TYR A 38 -7.60 -16.24 6.79
C TYR A 38 -8.10 -16.35 5.35
N GLY A 39 -9.35 -16.77 5.16
CA GLY A 39 -9.91 -16.95 3.82
C GLY A 39 -9.03 -17.85 2.94
N GLU A 40 -8.57 -19.00 3.50
CA GLU A 40 -7.72 -20.01 2.85
C GLU A 40 -6.25 -19.61 2.61
N MET A 41 -5.86 -18.34 2.85
CA MET A 41 -4.51 -17.84 2.61
C MET A 41 -3.84 -17.35 3.90
N PRO A 42 -2.51 -17.49 4.03
CA PRO A 42 -1.79 -16.97 5.19
C PRO A 42 -1.80 -15.43 5.16
N LEU A 43 -1.78 -14.81 6.35
CA LEU A 43 -1.86 -13.36 6.50
C LEU A 43 -0.79 -12.61 5.70
N TRP A 44 0.45 -13.10 5.67
CA TRP A 44 1.51 -12.49 4.88
C TRP A 44 1.16 -12.42 3.38
N LYS A 45 0.38 -13.37 2.86
CA LYS A 45 -0.01 -13.38 1.43
C LYS A 45 -1.06 -12.29 1.13
N HIS A 46 -1.96 -12.00 2.07
CA HIS A 46 -2.87 -10.85 1.96
C HIS A 46 -2.09 -9.53 1.93
N VAL A 47 -1.05 -9.40 2.78
CA VAL A 47 -0.16 -8.23 2.77
C VAL A 47 0.60 -8.13 1.44
N TYR A 48 1.17 -9.24 0.97
CA TYR A 48 1.89 -9.26 -0.30
C TYR A 48 0.98 -8.88 -1.48
N HIS A 49 -0.23 -9.44 -1.56
CA HIS A 49 -1.22 -9.09 -2.60
C HIS A 49 -1.52 -7.60 -2.62
N MET A 50 -1.77 -7.01 -1.45
CA MET A 50 -2.02 -5.58 -1.29
C MET A 50 -0.84 -4.74 -1.81
N LEU A 51 0.38 -5.07 -1.42
CA LEU A 51 1.59 -4.36 -1.84
C LEU A 51 1.89 -4.55 -3.33
N HIS A 52 1.77 -5.77 -3.84
CA HIS A 52 2.00 -6.05 -5.26
C HIS A 52 1.02 -5.29 -6.17
N SER A 53 -0.25 -5.23 -5.78
CA SER A 53 -1.23 -4.44 -6.51
C SER A 53 -0.89 -2.94 -6.47
N LEU A 54 -0.44 -2.43 -5.34
CA LEU A 54 0.00 -1.04 -5.21
C LEU A 54 1.19 -0.74 -6.12
N ASP A 55 2.19 -1.61 -6.15
CA ASP A 55 3.39 -1.48 -6.98
C ASP A 55 3.08 -1.47 -8.49
N LEU A 56 2.24 -2.40 -8.92
CA LEU A 56 1.89 -2.58 -10.33
C LEU A 56 0.97 -1.47 -10.86
N TRP A 57 -0.06 -1.09 -10.07
CA TRP A 57 -1.17 -0.29 -10.56
C TRP A 57 -1.09 1.20 -10.23
N PHE A 58 -0.25 1.65 -9.32
CA PHE A 58 -0.25 3.05 -8.88
C PHE A 58 0.20 4.01 -9.99
N ILE A 59 1.22 3.64 -10.76
CA ILE A 59 1.83 4.51 -11.76
C ILE A 59 1.34 4.15 -13.17
N ASN A 60 1.59 2.94 -13.62
CA ASN A 60 1.20 2.48 -14.96
C ASN A 60 1.11 0.95 -15.01
N PRO A 61 -0.07 0.35 -14.96
CA PRO A 61 -0.24 -1.11 -15.03
C PRO A 61 0.07 -1.71 -16.41
N ARG A 62 0.36 -0.86 -17.42
CA ARG A 62 0.72 -1.25 -18.79
C ARG A 62 2.17 -0.91 -19.11
N ASP A 63 2.99 -0.68 -18.10
CA ASP A 63 4.42 -0.44 -18.30
C ASP A 63 5.10 -1.71 -18.78
N LEU A 64 5.62 -1.68 -20.04
CA LEU A 64 6.33 -2.81 -20.64
C LEU A 64 7.70 -3.07 -19.97
N ASN A 65 8.20 -2.11 -19.20
CA ASN A 65 9.45 -2.22 -18.45
C ASN A 65 9.24 -2.60 -16.98
N TYR A 66 8.00 -2.84 -16.55
CA TYR A 66 7.74 -3.29 -15.19
C TYR A 66 8.49 -4.58 -14.90
N GLN A 67 9.19 -4.60 -13.80
CA GLN A 67 9.92 -5.78 -13.33
C GLN A 67 9.26 -6.27 -12.04
N GLU A 68 8.90 -7.55 -12.05
CA GLU A 68 8.42 -8.19 -10.82
C GLU A 68 9.48 -8.11 -9.71
N PRO A 69 9.08 -7.88 -8.45
CA PRO A 69 10.05 -7.88 -7.35
C PRO A 69 10.75 -9.24 -7.23
N SER A 70 12.01 -9.24 -6.82
CA SER A 70 12.85 -10.45 -6.73
C SER A 70 12.24 -11.55 -5.84
N ILE A 71 11.36 -11.17 -4.92
CA ILE A 71 10.63 -12.10 -4.06
C ILE A 71 9.41 -12.74 -4.75
N HIS A 72 9.00 -12.24 -5.94
CA HIS A 72 7.84 -12.77 -6.66
C HIS A 72 8.12 -14.16 -7.24
N VAL A 73 7.09 -14.98 -7.25
CA VAL A 73 7.00 -16.21 -8.05
C VAL A 73 5.59 -16.24 -8.65
N LYS A 74 5.40 -17.03 -9.70
CA LYS A 74 4.12 -17.16 -10.39
C LYS A 74 2.97 -17.35 -9.38
N ASP A 75 1.91 -16.61 -9.56
CA ASP A 75 0.67 -16.62 -8.76
C ASP A 75 0.82 -16.27 -7.26
N LEU A 76 2.00 -15.74 -6.83
CA LEU A 76 2.20 -15.36 -5.43
C LEU A 76 1.25 -14.25 -4.98
N ASN A 77 0.90 -13.34 -5.88
CA ASN A 77 -0.07 -12.25 -5.67
C ASN A 77 -1.54 -12.68 -5.82
N ASN A 78 -1.82 -13.90 -6.28
CA ASN A 78 -3.18 -14.39 -6.47
C ASN A 78 -3.70 -15.05 -5.18
N LEU A 79 -4.78 -14.50 -4.59
CA LEU A 79 -5.38 -15.01 -3.37
C LEU A 79 -6.24 -16.28 -3.57
N ASP A 80 -6.53 -16.64 -4.83
CA ASP A 80 -7.27 -17.88 -5.16
C ASP A 80 -6.36 -19.09 -5.34
N VAL A 81 -5.03 -18.88 -5.29
CA VAL A 81 -4.03 -19.92 -5.54
C VAL A 81 -3.07 -20.05 -4.36
N THR A 82 -2.91 -21.24 -3.83
CA THR A 82 -1.89 -21.50 -2.81
C THR A 82 -0.49 -21.43 -3.40
N SER A 83 0.50 -21.05 -2.59
CA SER A 83 1.91 -20.96 -3.01
C SER A 83 2.78 -21.78 -2.06
N GLU A 84 3.75 -22.51 -2.63
CA GLU A 84 4.77 -23.20 -1.84
C GLU A 84 5.81 -22.19 -1.27
N LYS A 85 6.00 -21.06 -1.94
CA LYS A 85 6.87 -19.99 -1.44
C LYS A 85 6.21 -19.34 -0.23
N ARG A 86 7.02 -19.10 0.79
CA ARG A 86 6.65 -18.35 1.99
C ARG A 86 7.52 -17.11 2.06
N LEU A 87 6.90 -15.98 2.39
CA LEU A 87 7.62 -14.74 2.63
C LEU A 87 7.76 -14.51 4.13
N VAL A 88 8.96 -14.14 4.56
CA VAL A 88 9.21 -13.68 5.91
C VAL A 88 8.88 -12.18 6.02
N ARG A 89 8.80 -11.68 7.24
CA ARG A 89 8.47 -10.27 7.50
C ARG A 89 9.47 -9.33 6.83
N GLU A 90 10.73 -9.64 6.91
CA GLU A 90 11.82 -8.84 6.35
C GLU A 90 11.70 -8.66 4.83
N ASP A 91 11.25 -9.70 4.11
CA ASP A 91 10.99 -9.62 2.66
C ASP A 91 9.89 -8.59 2.36
N ILE A 92 8.81 -8.61 3.14
CA ILE A 92 7.67 -7.70 2.99
C ILE A 92 8.04 -6.26 3.36
N GLU A 93 8.78 -6.06 4.45
CA GLU A 93 9.23 -4.73 4.89
C GLU A 93 10.20 -4.12 3.88
N TYR A 94 11.12 -4.91 3.36
CA TYR A 94 12.03 -4.45 2.30
C TYR A 94 11.25 -4.05 1.04
N TYR A 95 10.32 -4.89 0.61
CA TYR A 95 9.47 -4.60 -0.56
C TYR A 95 8.61 -3.36 -0.35
N TYR A 96 7.98 -3.22 0.83
CA TYR A 96 7.22 -2.01 1.17
C TYR A 96 8.07 -0.74 1.04
N ASN A 97 9.30 -0.76 1.55
CA ASN A 97 10.17 0.42 1.49
C ASN A 97 10.50 0.82 0.04
N GLN A 98 10.74 -0.16 -0.84
CA GLN A 98 10.96 0.11 -2.27
C GLN A 98 9.72 0.73 -2.94
N ILE A 99 8.53 0.20 -2.65
CA ILE A 99 7.26 0.73 -3.19
C ILE A 99 7.02 2.15 -2.68
N ALA A 100 7.19 2.38 -1.38
CA ALA A 100 6.96 3.68 -0.77
C ALA A 100 7.88 4.75 -1.36
N GLU A 101 9.17 4.47 -1.52
CA GLU A 101 10.12 5.36 -2.17
C GLU A 101 9.72 5.65 -3.63
N LYS A 102 9.42 4.61 -4.41
CA LYS A 102 8.98 4.72 -5.80
C LYS A 102 7.74 5.62 -5.93
N ILE A 103 6.73 5.41 -5.09
CA ILE A 103 5.48 6.17 -5.13
C ILE A 103 5.69 7.61 -4.70
N ILE A 104 6.43 7.88 -3.63
CA ILE A 104 6.72 9.23 -3.16
C ILE A 104 7.50 10.02 -4.21
N ASN A 105 8.50 9.40 -4.84
CA ASN A 105 9.25 10.04 -5.92
C ASN A 105 8.35 10.38 -7.11
N TYR A 106 7.44 9.48 -7.46
CA TYR A 106 6.47 9.71 -8.53
C TYR A 106 5.52 10.89 -8.22
N VAL A 107 4.87 10.90 -7.06
CA VAL A 107 3.92 11.98 -6.73
C VAL A 107 4.60 13.33 -6.54
N ASN A 108 5.84 13.37 -6.04
CA ASN A 108 6.63 14.58 -5.92
C ASN A 108 6.98 15.20 -7.28
N GLY A 109 7.08 14.39 -8.32
CA GLY A 109 7.37 14.83 -9.69
C GLY A 109 6.14 15.26 -10.50
N LEU A 110 4.91 14.98 -10.02
CA LEU A 110 3.68 15.27 -10.75
C LEU A 110 3.34 16.77 -10.74
N LEU A 111 2.78 17.23 -11.87
CA LEU A 111 2.16 18.54 -12.01
C LEU A 111 0.64 18.39 -12.14
N ASP A 112 -0.12 19.36 -11.65
CA ASP A 112 -1.59 19.35 -11.71
C ASP A 112 -2.13 19.09 -13.13
N LYS A 113 -1.49 19.70 -14.14
CA LYS A 113 -1.87 19.50 -15.55
C LYS A 113 -1.71 18.08 -16.05
N GLU A 114 -0.82 17.29 -15.42
CA GLU A 114 -0.52 15.92 -15.83
C GLU A 114 -1.49 14.89 -15.25
N LEU A 115 -2.27 15.26 -14.24
CA LEU A 115 -3.16 14.33 -13.54
C LEU A 115 -4.23 13.71 -14.46
N LEU A 116 -4.68 14.44 -15.47
CA LEU A 116 -5.64 13.94 -16.45
C LEU A 116 -4.99 13.28 -17.67
N GLU A 117 -3.67 13.33 -17.77
CA GLU A 117 -2.94 12.60 -18.81
C GLU A 117 -2.93 11.09 -18.52
N LYS A 118 -2.86 10.33 -19.59
CA LYS A 118 -2.75 8.86 -19.52
C LYS A 118 -1.27 8.46 -19.60
N PRO A 119 -0.82 7.52 -18.77
CA PRO A 119 0.49 6.88 -19.00
C PRO A 119 0.55 6.16 -20.36
N VAL A 120 1.74 5.91 -20.85
CA VAL A 120 1.96 5.22 -22.12
C VAL A 120 1.27 3.85 -22.10
N ASN A 121 0.54 3.53 -23.16
CA ASN A 121 -0.24 2.29 -23.33
C ASN A 121 -1.37 2.08 -22.32
N CYS A 122 -1.68 3.05 -21.47
CA CYS A 122 -2.70 2.92 -20.44
C CYS A 122 -4.00 3.62 -20.85
N GLU A 123 -5.12 2.97 -20.60
CA GLU A 123 -6.45 3.52 -20.88
C GLU A 123 -6.95 4.50 -19.79
N TYR A 124 -6.31 4.50 -18.60
CA TYR A 124 -6.71 5.30 -17.45
C TYR A 124 -5.83 6.54 -17.27
N ALA A 125 -6.40 7.65 -16.83
CA ALA A 125 -5.64 8.82 -16.43
C ALA A 125 -4.85 8.56 -15.13
N LYS A 126 -3.73 9.25 -14.93
CA LYS A 126 -2.89 9.16 -13.71
C LYS A 126 -3.72 9.34 -12.43
N PHE A 127 -4.60 10.35 -12.40
CA PHE A 127 -5.48 10.58 -11.25
C PHE A 127 -6.45 9.42 -10.99
N THR A 128 -6.99 8.82 -12.04
CA THR A 128 -7.85 7.63 -11.92
C THR A 128 -7.11 6.46 -11.30
N LEU A 129 -5.86 6.20 -11.70
CA LEU A 129 -5.01 5.15 -11.14
C LEU A 129 -4.74 5.38 -9.66
N ILE A 130 -4.38 6.61 -9.27
CA ILE A 130 -4.12 7.00 -7.88
C ILE A 130 -5.36 6.75 -7.01
N LEU A 131 -6.53 7.26 -7.40
CA LEU A 131 -7.77 7.08 -6.65
C LEU A 131 -8.21 5.61 -6.58
N ALA A 132 -8.04 4.87 -7.67
CA ALA A 132 -8.34 3.44 -7.70
C ALA A 132 -7.46 2.66 -6.72
N GLN A 133 -6.17 3.02 -6.64
CA GLN A 133 -5.26 2.38 -5.69
C GLN A 133 -5.54 2.77 -4.24
N TYR A 134 -5.92 4.00 -3.93
CA TYR A 134 -6.36 4.34 -2.57
C TYR A 134 -7.54 3.48 -2.14
N ARG A 135 -8.56 3.36 -2.99
CA ARG A 135 -9.74 2.52 -2.69
C ARG A 135 -9.38 1.05 -2.49
N HIS A 136 -8.58 0.48 -3.38
CA HIS A 136 -8.13 -0.92 -3.31
C HIS A 136 -7.30 -1.17 -2.05
N LEU A 137 -6.32 -0.30 -1.81
CA LEU A 137 -5.43 -0.39 -0.66
C LEU A 137 -6.19 -0.33 0.68
N HIS A 138 -7.12 0.63 0.82
CA HIS A 138 -7.92 0.75 2.04
C HIS A 138 -8.85 -0.44 2.25
N SER A 139 -9.37 -1.06 1.18
CA SER A 139 -10.14 -2.30 1.28
C SER A 139 -9.31 -3.44 1.89
N HIS A 140 -8.09 -3.65 1.40
CA HIS A 140 -7.20 -4.68 1.93
C HIS A 140 -6.66 -4.35 3.32
N MET A 141 -6.31 -3.09 3.59
CA MET A 141 -5.92 -2.64 4.93
C MET A 141 -7.02 -2.91 5.95
N GLY A 142 -8.26 -2.52 5.64
CA GLY A 142 -9.41 -2.75 6.52
C GLY A 142 -9.63 -4.22 6.83
N MET A 143 -9.46 -5.10 5.84
CA MET A 143 -9.54 -6.55 6.03
C MET A 143 -8.41 -7.06 6.95
N ILE A 144 -7.16 -6.65 6.72
CA ILE A 144 -6.01 -7.05 7.55
C ILE A 144 -6.16 -6.52 8.97
N MET A 145 -6.60 -5.26 9.15
CA MET A 145 -6.91 -4.69 10.46
C MET A 145 -7.99 -5.51 11.17
N GLY A 146 -9.05 -5.92 10.45
CA GLY A 146 -10.08 -6.80 11.01
C GLY A 146 -9.51 -8.11 11.55
N PHE A 147 -8.58 -8.75 10.86
CA PHE A 147 -7.90 -9.96 11.34
C PHE A 147 -7.07 -9.69 12.61
N ILE A 148 -6.35 -8.56 12.65
CA ILE A 148 -5.57 -8.17 13.83
C ILE A 148 -6.49 -7.94 15.02
N ILE A 149 -7.57 -7.18 14.83
CA ILE A 149 -8.52 -6.83 15.89
C ILE A 149 -9.20 -8.09 16.46
N ASP A 150 -9.66 -8.99 15.59
CA ASP A 150 -10.33 -10.23 15.99
C ASP A 150 -9.43 -11.11 16.87
N ASP A 151 -8.14 -11.19 16.53
CA ASP A 151 -7.19 -12.04 17.24
C ASP A 151 -6.54 -11.40 18.47
N THR A 152 -6.44 -10.07 18.52
CA THR A 152 -5.66 -9.36 19.56
C THR A 152 -6.47 -8.41 20.41
N ASN A 153 -7.67 -8.06 19.98
CA ASN A 153 -8.48 -6.97 20.53
C ASN A 153 -7.74 -5.62 20.57
N GLN A 154 -6.78 -5.41 19.65
CA GLN A 154 -6.01 -4.18 19.50
C GLN A 154 -6.31 -3.53 18.16
N TRP A 155 -6.47 -2.21 18.16
CA TRP A 155 -6.86 -1.43 16.98
C TRP A 155 -5.64 -0.72 16.40
N PRO A 156 -5.13 -1.12 15.21
CA PRO A 156 -4.06 -0.39 14.54
C PRO A 156 -4.45 1.08 14.35
N ARG A 157 -3.52 1.98 14.65
CA ARG A 157 -3.74 3.43 14.52
C ARG A 157 -3.85 3.84 13.07
N VAL A 158 -4.79 4.75 12.78
CA VAL A 158 -4.91 5.50 11.53
C VAL A 158 -4.66 6.98 11.77
N VAL A 159 -4.33 7.74 10.73
CA VAL A 159 -4.02 9.18 10.80
C VAL A 159 -5.17 9.99 10.23
N GLY A 160 -5.91 10.70 11.09
CA GLY A 160 -6.92 11.66 10.68
C GLY A 160 -6.31 12.94 10.07
N LEU A 161 -7.12 13.70 9.32
CA LEU A 161 -6.70 14.93 8.64
C LEU A 161 -6.13 16.00 9.58
N GLU A 162 -6.63 16.07 10.80
CA GLU A 162 -6.23 17.07 11.80
C GLU A 162 -4.91 16.74 12.53
N LYS A 163 -4.35 15.56 12.28
CA LYS A 163 -3.13 15.10 12.97
C LYS A 163 -1.96 15.03 12.00
N GLU A 164 -0.79 15.42 12.50
CA GLU A 164 0.45 15.15 11.79
C GLU A 164 0.74 13.64 11.72
N ILE A 165 1.44 13.22 10.68
CA ILE A 165 1.93 11.86 10.55
C ILE A 165 2.92 11.60 11.71
N PRO A 166 2.67 10.60 12.58
CA PRO A 166 3.57 10.29 13.68
C PRO A 166 4.99 9.98 13.20
N GLN A 167 5.97 10.49 13.93
CA GLN A 167 7.40 10.24 13.67
C GLN A 167 8.07 9.75 14.95
N GLY A 168 9.14 8.98 14.79
CA GLY A 168 9.90 8.44 15.91
C GLY A 168 9.11 7.37 16.67
N ASP A 169 9.18 7.41 18.00
CA ASP A 169 8.46 6.46 18.87
C ASP A 169 7.01 6.91 19.07
N TYR A 170 6.07 6.04 18.73
CA TYR A 170 4.64 6.30 18.88
C TYR A 170 3.88 4.99 19.20
N SER A 171 2.70 5.12 19.81
CA SER A 171 1.80 3.97 20.00
C SER A 171 1.23 3.54 18.66
N LYS A 172 1.48 2.28 18.26
CA LYS A 172 0.97 1.68 17.01
C LYS A 172 -0.54 1.42 17.06
N TYR A 173 -1.12 1.37 18.25
CA TYR A 173 -2.52 1.10 18.50
C TYR A 173 -3.21 2.31 19.13
N PHE A 174 -4.54 2.34 19.04
CA PHE A 174 -5.39 3.26 19.77
C PHE A 174 -5.53 2.85 21.23
#